data_2181f52fecbfb335dd4369060de084a0
#
_entry.id   2181f52fecbfb335dd4369060de084a0
#
_cell.length_a   1.000
_cell.length_b   1.000
_cell.length_c   1.000
_cell.angle_alpha   90.00
_cell.angle_beta   90.00
_cell.angle_gamma   90.00
#
_symmetry.space_group_name_H-M   'P 1'
#
loop_
_entity.id
_entity.type
_entity.pdbx_description
1 polymer ?
#
loop_
_entity_poly.entity_id
_entity_poly.type
_entity_poly.pdbx_seq_one_letter_code
_entity_poly.pdbx_strand_id
1 'polypeptide(L)'
;WKPFPQIKKHKTKLKIGYVSPDFKNHSMESFLKPVLENHNREEFEIYAFAQLSQEDDTTLEYKSLVDHWVPTQGFTDLEMVKKIRELQIDILVDLAGHTKGNRLGVFAYKPTPISCSWWIGSGYTTGLSAIDYFLTDDVMAPPGSEHLFSETLCLLPSHAAIWQPDLQKMGSVNRLPALTKGYITFGTLTRAIRINDNVIKAWSEILKRVSNSKLIINSSDFNHYKNRRMIISKFKEYKVDSNRLEIGYQSPPWDIMRQIDIALDCFPHNSGTTLNEHLYMGNPFITLSNRPGVGKIGASLLTAIGRGEWIAVSEEEYIQKAVNLASDINKLATIRRSLRREVNQSPIMDHKGFVQKLE
;
A
#
# COMPACT_ATOMS: atom_id res chain seq x y z
N TRP A 1 15.79 6.15 28.43
CA TRP A 1 14.33 5.99 28.43
C TRP A 1 13.81 6.01 29.87
N LYS A 2 12.96 6.98 30.20
CA LYS A 2 12.28 7.00 31.50
C LYS A 2 10.81 6.64 31.26
N PRO A 3 10.23 5.71 32.04
CA PRO A 3 8.83 5.36 31.91
C PRO A 3 7.94 6.61 31.99
N PHE A 4 6.89 6.64 31.21
CA PHE A 4 5.90 7.70 31.28
C PHE A 4 5.18 7.58 32.65
N PRO A 5 5.07 8.63 33.45
CA PRO A 5 4.26 8.56 34.66
C PRO A 5 2.82 8.26 34.27
N GLN A 6 2.26 7.18 34.81
CA GLN A 6 0.85 6.83 34.58
C GLN A 6 -0.03 7.97 35.15
N ILE A 7 -0.57 8.79 34.27
CA ILE A 7 -1.51 9.81 34.66
C ILE A 7 -2.89 9.17 34.74
N LYS A 8 -3.28 8.70 35.91
CA LYS A 8 -4.66 8.33 36.25
C LYS A 8 -5.52 9.60 36.35
N LYS A 9 -5.88 10.20 35.23
CA LYS A 9 -7.00 11.14 35.18
C LYS A 9 -8.08 10.51 34.32
N HIS A 10 -9.31 10.48 34.77
CA HIS A 10 -10.48 10.23 33.96
C HIS A 10 -10.52 11.31 32.88
N LYS A 11 -9.98 11.01 31.72
CA LYS A 11 -10.08 11.85 30.53
C LYS A 11 -11.45 11.61 29.91
N THR A 12 -12.07 12.69 29.45
CA THR A 12 -13.32 12.62 28.68
C THR A 12 -13.10 12.03 27.30
N LYS A 13 -11.92 12.25 26.69
CA LYS A 13 -11.52 11.73 25.38
C LYS A 13 -10.08 11.23 25.41
N LEU A 14 -9.78 10.19 24.63
CA LEU A 14 -8.41 9.75 24.36
C LEU A 14 -7.81 10.60 23.24
N LYS A 15 -6.55 11.00 23.41
CA LYS A 15 -5.81 11.80 22.44
C LYS A 15 -4.94 10.90 21.56
N ILE A 16 -5.26 10.86 20.28
CA ILE A 16 -4.50 10.08 19.27
C ILE A 16 -3.66 11.05 18.45
N GLY A 17 -2.36 10.83 18.40
CA GLY A 17 -1.42 11.58 17.55
C GLY A 17 -0.93 10.76 16.37
N TYR A 18 -1.23 11.17 15.15
CA TYR A 18 -0.69 10.59 13.92
C TYR A 18 0.56 11.35 13.51
N VAL A 19 1.65 10.64 13.23
CA VAL A 19 2.95 11.21 12.83
C VAL A 19 3.25 10.82 11.39
N SER A 20 3.37 11.81 10.49
CA SER A 20 3.65 11.54 9.07
C SER A 20 4.35 12.70 8.35
N PRO A 21 5.25 12.42 7.40
CA PRO A 21 5.73 13.38 6.41
C PRO A 21 4.80 13.50 5.19
N ASP A 22 3.68 12.75 5.15
CA ASP A 22 2.87 12.52 3.96
C ASP A 22 1.42 13.02 4.09
N PHE A 23 1.16 13.98 4.98
CA PHE A 23 -0.11 14.73 5.05
C PHE A 23 -0.24 15.74 3.88
N LYS A 24 -0.08 15.25 2.66
CA LYS A 24 -0.07 15.99 1.40
C LYS A 24 -0.50 15.07 0.28
N ASN A 25 -0.48 15.53 -0.96
CA ASN A 25 -0.70 14.67 -2.14
C ASN A 25 0.33 13.53 -2.16
N HIS A 26 -0.06 12.41 -1.63
CA HIS A 26 0.71 11.18 -1.48
C HIS A 26 -0.22 9.98 -1.46
N SER A 27 0.27 8.80 -1.84
CA SER A 27 -0.52 7.56 -1.86
C SER A 27 -1.12 7.14 -0.51
N MET A 28 -0.59 7.65 0.61
CA MET A 28 -1.14 7.50 1.95
C MET A 28 -2.56 8.06 2.08
N GLU A 29 -2.89 9.07 1.29
CA GLU A 29 -4.18 9.76 1.29
C GLU A 29 -5.35 8.78 1.19
N SER A 30 -5.27 7.86 0.24
CA SER A 30 -6.33 6.87 0.00
C SER A 30 -6.57 5.90 1.15
N PHE A 31 -5.64 5.78 2.09
CA PHE A 31 -5.78 4.92 3.28
C PHE A 31 -6.12 5.71 4.53
N LEU A 32 -5.52 6.87 4.72
CA LEU A 32 -5.62 7.61 5.97
C LEU A 32 -6.84 8.52 6.04
N LYS A 33 -7.21 9.20 4.94
CA LYS A 33 -8.39 10.08 4.95
C LYS A 33 -9.65 9.38 5.42
N PRO A 34 -10.03 8.20 4.87
CA PRO A 34 -11.24 7.51 5.33
C PRO A 34 -11.18 7.09 6.80
N VAL A 35 -10.00 6.92 7.39
CA VAL A 35 -9.85 6.70 8.83
C VAL A 35 -10.16 7.98 9.59
N LEU A 36 -9.53 9.10 9.21
CA LEU A 36 -9.72 10.39 9.88
C LEU A 36 -11.16 10.90 9.77
N GLU A 37 -11.85 10.63 8.66
CA GLU A 37 -13.26 10.97 8.43
C GLU A 37 -14.22 10.20 9.35
N ASN A 38 -13.87 8.99 9.76
CA ASN A 38 -14.75 8.08 10.48
C ASN A 38 -14.44 7.92 11.98
N HIS A 39 -13.44 8.63 12.51
CA HIS A 39 -13.17 8.61 13.95
C HIS A 39 -14.36 9.09 14.79
N ASN A 40 -14.64 8.38 15.90
CA ASN A 40 -15.62 8.78 16.88
C ASN A 40 -15.13 10.01 17.69
N ARG A 41 -15.55 11.20 17.26
CA ARG A 41 -15.13 12.47 17.88
C ARG A 41 -15.72 12.69 19.28
N GLU A 42 -16.65 11.87 19.74
CA GLU A 42 -17.13 11.93 21.12
C GLU A 42 -16.14 11.27 22.08
N GLU A 43 -15.38 10.26 21.64
CA GLU A 43 -14.44 9.50 22.44
C GLU A 43 -12.97 9.83 22.17
N PHE A 44 -12.66 10.32 20.95
CA PHE A 44 -11.29 10.57 20.51
C PHE A 44 -11.07 12.03 20.09
N GLU A 45 -9.89 12.55 20.42
CA GLU A 45 -9.36 13.85 20.00
C GLU A 45 -8.12 13.62 19.14
N ILE A 46 -8.15 14.05 17.88
CA ILE A 46 -7.17 13.67 16.86
C ILE A 46 -6.17 14.78 16.59
N TYR A 47 -4.89 14.44 16.69
CA TYR A 47 -3.75 15.30 16.45
C TYR A 47 -2.97 14.81 15.22
N ALA A 48 -2.63 15.70 14.29
CA ALA A 48 -1.71 15.43 13.20
C ALA A 48 -0.37 16.12 13.45
N PHE A 49 0.69 15.35 13.65
CA PHE A 49 2.07 15.83 13.75
C PHE A 49 2.68 15.81 12.35
N ALA A 50 2.64 16.95 11.67
CA ALA A 50 2.95 17.05 10.23
C ALA A 50 4.40 17.47 9.99
N GLN A 51 5.20 16.55 9.43
CA GLN A 51 6.59 16.78 9.04
C GLN A 51 6.67 17.24 7.57
N LEU A 52 6.10 18.39 7.25
CA LEU A 52 5.99 18.91 5.89
C LEU A 52 6.91 20.09 5.64
N SER A 53 7.64 20.09 4.54
CA SER A 53 8.40 21.24 4.03
C SER A 53 7.55 22.20 3.21
N GLN A 54 6.47 21.69 2.60
CA GLN A 54 5.49 22.44 1.82
C GLN A 54 4.12 21.83 2.00
N GLU A 55 3.11 22.67 2.03
CA GLU A 55 1.70 22.30 2.08
C GLU A 55 1.07 22.42 0.69
N ASP A 56 0.05 21.62 0.42
CA ASP A 56 -0.73 21.62 -0.82
C ASP A 56 -2.24 21.54 -0.51
N ASP A 57 -3.07 21.44 -1.55
CA ASP A 57 -4.52 21.37 -1.40
C ASP A 57 -4.95 20.16 -0.56
N THR A 58 -4.30 19.01 -0.74
CA THR A 58 -4.56 17.80 0.08
C THR A 58 -4.21 18.04 1.56
N THR A 59 -3.19 18.87 1.85
CA THR A 59 -2.86 19.26 3.24
C THR A 59 -4.01 20.05 3.88
N LEU A 60 -4.67 20.94 3.12
CA LEU A 60 -5.83 21.69 3.62
C LEU A 60 -7.00 20.75 3.97
N GLU A 61 -7.23 19.73 3.16
CA GLU A 61 -8.23 18.70 3.47
C GLU A 61 -7.88 17.94 4.76
N TYR A 62 -6.62 17.50 4.94
CA TYR A 62 -6.18 16.86 6.18
C TYR A 62 -6.39 17.74 7.42
N LYS A 63 -6.11 19.06 7.31
CA LYS A 63 -6.35 20.01 8.40
C LYS A 63 -7.82 20.07 8.81
N SER A 64 -8.75 19.91 7.88
CA SER A 64 -10.19 19.88 8.17
C SER A 64 -10.66 18.58 8.83
N LEU A 65 -9.86 17.50 8.72
CA LEU A 65 -10.17 16.16 9.20
C LEU A 65 -9.61 15.86 10.61
N VAL A 66 -8.85 16.78 11.21
CA VAL A 66 -8.26 16.58 12.54
C VAL A 66 -8.67 17.71 13.48
N ASP A 67 -8.67 17.43 14.79
CA ASP A 67 -8.99 18.47 15.80
C ASP A 67 -7.81 19.42 15.99
N HIS A 68 -6.57 18.91 15.87
CA HIS A 68 -5.35 19.69 16.07
C HIS A 68 -4.30 19.39 15.01
N TRP A 69 -3.83 20.44 14.36
CA TRP A 69 -2.72 20.38 13.43
C TRP A 69 -1.44 20.90 14.08
N VAL A 70 -0.40 20.08 14.16
CA VAL A 70 0.88 20.39 14.80
C VAL A 70 2.00 20.31 13.75
N PRO A 71 2.44 21.45 13.17
CA PRO A 71 3.61 21.47 12.28
C PRO A 71 4.87 21.11 13.07
N THR A 72 5.64 20.15 12.54
CA THR A 72 6.87 19.67 13.20
C THR A 72 8.12 19.87 12.35
N GLN A 73 7.97 20.50 11.17
CA GLN A 73 9.10 20.85 10.32
C GLN A 73 10.09 21.75 11.07
N GLY A 74 11.36 21.36 11.08
CA GLY A 74 12.42 22.07 11.80
C GLY A 74 12.59 21.67 13.27
N PHE A 75 11.65 20.91 13.85
CA PHE A 75 11.82 20.39 15.20
C PHE A 75 12.90 19.31 15.24
N THR A 76 13.79 19.38 16.23
CA THR A 76 14.57 18.23 16.66
C THR A 76 13.67 17.16 17.26
N ASP A 77 14.14 15.92 17.36
CA ASP A 77 13.37 14.84 17.99
C ASP A 77 13.01 15.17 19.46
N LEU A 78 13.92 15.80 20.19
CA LEU A 78 13.66 16.21 21.58
C LEU A 78 12.59 17.31 21.70
N GLU A 79 12.56 18.28 20.80
CA GLU A 79 11.51 19.31 20.78
C GLU A 79 10.16 18.70 20.47
N MET A 80 10.09 17.77 19.51
CA MET A 80 8.86 17.05 19.20
C MET A 80 8.40 16.20 20.39
N VAL A 81 9.30 15.48 21.05
CA VAL A 81 9.01 14.71 22.28
C VAL A 81 8.43 15.61 23.38
N LYS A 82 9.02 16.78 23.63
CA LYS A 82 8.50 17.76 24.60
C LYS A 82 7.09 18.18 24.23
N LYS A 83 6.86 18.52 22.94
CA LYS A 83 5.55 18.95 22.46
C LYS A 83 4.48 17.88 22.62
N ILE A 84 4.78 16.63 22.28
CA ILE A 84 3.88 15.48 22.45
C ILE A 84 3.49 15.30 23.92
N ARG A 85 4.48 15.42 24.85
CA ARG A 85 4.25 15.33 26.30
C ARG A 85 3.42 16.49 26.84
N GLU A 86 3.68 17.72 26.39
CA GLU A 86 2.88 18.91 26.75
C GLU A 86 1.41 18.74 26.36
N LEU A 87 1.16 18.21 25.18
CA LEU A 87 -0.20 17.95 24.66
C LEU A 87 -0.86 16.75 25.34
N GLN A 88 -0.10 15.96 26.12
CA GLN A 88 -0.59 14.76 26.81
C GLN A 88 -1.25 13.76 25.87
N ILE A 89 -0.58 13.45 24.74
CA ILE A 89 -1.04 12.43 23.80
C ILE A 89 -1.04 11.06 24.47
N ASP A 90 -2.11 10.29 24.32
CA ASP A 90 -2.27 8.96 24.91
C ASP A 90 -1.71 7.85 24.00
N ILE A 91 -2.02 7.95 22.71
CA ILE A 91 -1.61 6.99 21.71
C ILE A 91 -0.92 7.72 20.57
N LEU A 92 0.30 7.32 20.23
CA LEU A 92 1.06 7.89 19.12
C LEU A 92 1.21 6.84 18.03
N VAL A 93 0.81 7.20 16.79
CA VAL A 93 0.79 6.29 15.63
C VAL A 93 1.80 6.77 14.58
N ASP A 94 2.79 5.93 14.30
CA ASP A 94 3.73 6.13 13.20
C ASP A 94 3.09 5.69 11.88
N LEU A 95 3.12 6.58 10.89
CA LEU A 95 2.60 6.35 9.54
C LEU A 95 3.71 6.38 8.49
N ALA A 96 4.98 6.37 8.89
CA ALA A 96 6.10 6.49 7.97
C ALA A 96 7.03 5.27 8.00
N GLY A 97 7.17 4.61 9.16
CA GLY A 97 8.15 3.54 9.33
C GLY A 97 9.55 4.00 8.88
N HIS A 98 10.16 3.27 7.95
CA HIS A 98 11.50 3.58 7.43
C HIS A 98 11.50 4.48 6.18
N THR A 99 10.38 5.09 5.79
CA THR A 99 10.34 5.98 4.63
C THR A 99 11.03 7.32 4.92
N LYS A 100 11.36 8.06 3.85
CA LYS A 100 12.02 9.36 3.98
C LYS A 100 11.15 10.34 4.79
N GLY A 101 11.76 11.03 5.73
CA GLY A 101 11.09 12.01 6.59
C GLY A 101 10.41 11.40 7.80
N ASN A 102 10.59 10.09 8.07
CA ASN A 102 10.10 9.46 9.30
C ASN A 102 10.66 10.11 10.56
N ARG A 103 10.01 9.84 11.68
CA ARG A 103 10.37 10.36 13.01
C ARG A 103 10.52 9.22 14.04
N LEU A 104 11.07 8.06 13.61
CA LEU A 104 11.32 6.93 14.50
C LEU A 104 12.19 7.30 15.71
N GLY A 105 13.09 8.28 15.55
CA GLY A 105 13.85 8.86 16.67
C GLY A 105 12.98 9.41 17.78
N VAL A 106 11.83 10.03 17.46
CA VAL A 106 10.85 10.50 18.45
C VAL A 106 10.24 9.34 19.23
N PHE A 107 9.86 8.27 18.52
CA PHE A 107 9.28 7.06 19.13
C PHE A 107 10.26 6.36 20.06
N ALA A 108 11.57 6.37 19.74
CA ALA A 108 12.61 5.81 20.57
C ALA A 108 12.67 6.44 21.99
N TYR A 109 12.22 7.68 22.15
CA TYR A 109 12.09 8.34 23.46
C TYR A 109 10.83 7.96 24.24
N LYS A 110 9.95 7.13 23.66
CA LYS A 110 8.68 6.72 24.28
C LYS A 110 7.91 7.93 24.85
N PRO A 111 7.44 8.88 24.01
CA PRO A 111 6.83 10.11 24.47
C PRO A 111 5.41 9.94 25.00
N THR A 112 4.76 8.81 24.72
CA THR A 112 3.36 8.49 25.05
C THR A 112 3.25 7.17 25.80
N PRO A 113 2.17 6.92 26.55
CA PRO A 113 1.90 5.62 27.19
C PRO A 113 1.85 4.48 26.20
N ILE A 114 1.19 4.68 25.05
CA ILE A 114 1.05 3.69 23.97
C ILE A 114 1.61 4.30 22.67
N SER A 115 2.35 3.48 21.91
CA SER A 115 2.82 3.82 20.58
C SER A 115 2.65 2.66 19.63
N CYS A 116 2.23 2.97 18.41
CA CYS A 116 1.99 1.99 17.36
C CYS A 116 2.72 2.40 16.08
N SER A 117 3.12 1.43 15.27
CA SER A 117 3.45 1.66 13.86
C SER A 117 2.45 0.92 12.99
N TRP A 118 1.99 1.53 11.92
CA TRP A 118 0.97 0.95 11.05
C TRP A 118 1.58 0.55 9.70
N TRP A 119 1.28 -0.66 9.23
CA TRP A 119 1.87 -1.22 8.02
C TRP A 119 1.69 -0.34 6.77
N ILE A 120 0.65 0.50 6.71
CA ILE A 120 0.40 1.41 5.58
C ILE A 120 1.56 2.39 5.34
N GLY A 121 2.38 2.67 6.36
CA GLY A 121 3.57 3.50 6.23
C GLY A 121 4.72 2.80 5.54
N SER A 122 5.10 1.60 5.96
CA SER A 122 6.27 0.90 5.41
C SER A 122 6.14 -0.61 5.27
N GLY A 123 5.17 -1.24 5.94
CA GLY A 123 4.94 -2.68 5.91
C GLY A 123 6.02 -3.54 6.55
N TYR A 124 6.93 -2.95 7.34
CA TYR A 124 8.01 -3.64 8.08
C TYR A 124 7.95 -3.32 9.55
N THR A 125 8.53 -4.20 10.40
CA THR A 125 8.90 -3.83 11.77
C THR A 125 9.75 -2.57 11.78
N THR A 126 9.59 -1.74 12.80
CA THR A 126 10.42 -0.54 12.98
C THR A 126 11.80 -0.88 13.57
N GLY A 127 11.94 -2.04 14.19
CA GLY A 127 13.14 -2.45 14.92
C GLY A 127 13.29 -1.75 16.28
N LEU A 128 12.25 -1.03 16.74
CA LEU A 128 12.27 -0.26 17.98
C LEU A 128 11.43 -0.95 19.06
N SER A 129 12.08 -1.43 20.11
CA SER A 129 11.39 -1.97 21.31
C SER A 129 10.60 -0.93 22.10
N ALA A 130 10.74 0.36 21.77
CA ALA A 130 9.97 1.45 22.35
C ALA A 130 8.58 1.60 21.73
N ILE A 131 8.34 1.04 20.55
CA ILE A 131 7.02 0.98 19.91
C ILE A 131 6.34 -0.29 20.40
N ASP A 132 5.12 -0.15 20.96
CA ASP A 132 4.43 -1.27 21.61
C ASP A 132 3.80 -2.21 20.60
N TYR A 133 3.13 -1.65 19.57
CA TYR A 133 2.33 -2.44 18.65
C TYR A 133 2.65 -2.14 17.18
N PHE A 134 2.58 -3.20 16.36
CA PHE A 134 2.56 -3.10 14.91
C PHE A 134 1.17 -3.47 14.39
N LEU A 135 0.46 -2.51 13.80
CA LEU A 135 -0.88 -2.70 13.27
C LEU A 135 -0.81 -3.40 11.90
N THR A 136 -1.33 -4.60 11.81
CA THR A 136 -1.28 -5.48 10.64
C THR A 136 -2.47 -6.45 10.63
N ASP A 137 -2.46 -7.46 9.77
CA ASP A 137 -3.44 -8.54 9.73
C ASP A 137 -2.77 -9.92 9.75
N ASP A 138 -3.58 -10.97 9.92
CA ASP A 138 -3.12 -12.35 10.03
C ASP A 138 -2.60 -12.96 8.71
N VAL A 139 -2.90 -12.36 7.57
CA VAL A 139 -2.35 -12.75 6.27
C VAL A 139 -0.95 -12.16 6.10
N MET A 140 -0.78 -10.87 6.39
CA MET A 140 0.50 -10.19 6.29
C MET A 140 1.49 -10.68 7.35
N ALA A 141 1.03 -10.91 8.56
CA ALA A 141 1.80 -11.44 9.68
C ALA A 141 1.14 -12.72 10.23
N PRO A 142 1.29 -13.87 9.54
CA PRO A 142 0.67 -15.11 9.96
C PRO A 142 1.27 -15.62 11.27
N PRO A 143 0.55 -16.49 12.02
CA PRO A 143 1.05 -17.13 13.22
C PRO A 143 2.45 -17.73 13.01
N GLY A 144 3.35 -17.49 13.98
CA GLY A 144 4.76 -17.90 13.91
C GLY A 144 5.70 -16.87 13.28
N SER A 145 5.18 -15.72 12.80
CA SER A 145 6.01 -14.63 12.28
C SER A 145 6.33 -13.54 13.30
N GLU A 146 5.86 -13.66 14.54
CA GLU A 146 6.02 -12.67 15.61
C GLU A 146 7.49 -12.34 15.88
N HIS A 147 8.36 -13.32 15.76
CA HIS A 147 9.81 -13.16 15.96
C HIS A 147 10.50 -12.24 14.93
N LEU A 148 9.82 -11.88 13.86
CA LEU A 148 10.32 -10.96 12.83
C LEU A 148 10.02 -9.48 13.15
N PHE A 149 9.27 -9.22 14.22
CA PHE A 149 8.86 -7.90 14.64
C PHE A 149 9.41 -7.59 16.02
N SER A 150 9.85 -6.36 16.25
CA SER A 150 10.24 -5.87 17.57
C SER A 150 9.04 -5.44 18.40
N GLU A 151 7.93 -5.17 17.74
CA GLU A 151 6.66 -4.78 18.31
C GLU A 151 5.75 -6.00 18.55
N THR A 152 4.78 -5.88 19.46
CA THR A 152 3.69 -6.83 19.55
C THR A 152 2.74 -6.66 18.37
N LEU A 153 2.39 -7.74 17.67
CA LEU A 153 1.45 -7.68 16.56
C LEU A 153 0.04 -7.37 17.08
N CYS A 154 -0.57 -6.32 16.56
CA CYS A 154 -1.98 -5.99 16.73
C CYS A 154 -2.70 -6.33 15.43
N LEU A 155 -3.42 -7.46 15.44
CA LEU A 155 -4.10 -7.98 14.26
C LEU A 155 -5.46 -7.29 14.09
N LEU A 156 -5.56 -6.45 13.08
CA LEU A 156 -6.80 -5.80 12.67
C LEU A 156 -7.58 -6.71 11.72
N PRO A 157 -8.90 -6.54 11.63
CA PRO A 157 -9.71 -7.31 10.69
C PRO A 157 -9.35 -7.03 9.23
N SER A 158 -9.47 -8.04 8.37
CA SER A 158 -9.27 -7.95 6.92
C SER A 158 -7.87 -7.46 6.54
N HIS A 159 -7.75 -6.61 5.55
CA HIS A 159 -6.49 -6.07 5.02
C HIS A 159 -5.73 -5.13 6.00
N ALA A 160 -6.16 -5.04 7.27
CA ALA A 160 -5.63 -4.09 8.26
C ALA A 160 -5.50 -2.63 7.75
N ALA A 161 -6.26 -2.31 6.72
CA ALA A 161 -6.43 -0.99 6.13
C ALA A 161 -7.73 -0.93 5.34
N ILE A 162 -8.27 0.27 5.22
CA ILE A 162 -9.33 0.63 4.29
C ILE A 162 -8.74 1.46 3.16
N TRP A 163 -9.44 1.52 2.05
CA TRP A 163 -8.96 2.26 0.89
C TRP A 163 -10.10 3.07 0.26
N GLN A 164 -9.79 4.30 -0.16
CA GLN A 164 -10.74 5.20 -0.80
C GLN A 164 -10.24 5.54 -2.22
N PRO A 165 -11.03 5.23 -3.27
CA PRO A 165 -10.70 5.58 -4.63
C PRO A 165 -10.94 7.07 -4.92
N ASP A 166 -10.09 7.68 -5.75
CA ASP A 166 -10.39 8.97 -6.37
C ASP A 166 -11.30 8.76 -7.57
N LEU A 167 -12.62 8.78 -7.33
CA LEU A 167 -13.63 8.48 -8.36
C LEU A 167 -13.57 9.46 -9.53
N GLN A 168 -13.24 10.74 -9.29
CA GLN A 168 -13.20 11.76 -10.33
C GLN A 168 -12.06 11.50 -11.31
N LYS A 169 -10.89 11.11 -10.79
CA LYS A 169 -9.70 10.83 -11.61
C LYS A 169 -9.73 9.45 -12.26
N MET A 170 -10.20 8.44 -11.55
CA MET A 170 -10.18 7.05 -12.03
C MET A 170 -11.23 6.78 -13.13
N GLY A 171 -12.38 7.44 -13.08
CA GLY A 171 -13.44 7.27 -14.08
C GLY A 171 -14.04 5.86 -14.14
N SER A 172 -14.64 5.49 -15.28
CA SER A 172 -15.30 4.19 -15.48
C SER A 172 -14.32 3.08 -15.86
N VAL A 173 -14.69 1.83 -15.58
CA VAL A 173 -14.00 0.62 -16.09
C VAL A 173 -14.33 0.46 -17.57
N ASN A 174 -13.30 0.37 -18.40
CA ASN A 174 -13.45 0.13 -19.84
C ASN A 174 -13.60 -1.36 -20.16
N ARG A 175 -14.00 -1.69 -21.39
CA ARG A 175 -13.99 -3.06 -21.89
C ARG A 175 -12.58 -3.64 -21.84
N LEU A 176 -12.49 -4.97 -21.72
CA LEU A 176 -11.21 -5.68 -21.73
C LEU A 176 -10.42 -5.33 -23.02
N PRO A 177 -9.22 -4.75 -22.90
CA PRO A 177 -8.41 -4.35 -24.06
C PRO A 177 -8.11 -5.47 -25.05
N ALA A 178 -7.89 -6.68 -24.56
CA ALA A 178 -7.58 -7.82 -25.39
C ALA A 178 -8.66 -8.15 -26.43
N LEU A 179 -9.94 -7.82 -26.16
CA LEU A 179 -11.04 -8.01 -27.12
C LEU A 179 -10.91 -7.17 -28.40
N THR A 180 -10.22 -6.04 -28.32
CA THR A 180 -10.00 -5.14 -29.48
C THR A 180 -8.58 -5.24 -30.00
N LYS A 181 -7.60 -5.45 -29.12
CA LYS A 181 -6.18 -5.55 -29.50
C LYS A 181 -5.81 -6.91 -30.12
N GLY A 182 -6.57 -7.97 -29.81
CA GLY A 182 -6.28 -9.32 -30.24
C GLY A 182 -5.08 -9.98 -29.54
N TYR A 183 -4.53 -9.36 -28.50
CA TYR A 183 -3.46 -9.88 -27.65
C TYR A 183 -3.63 -9.46 -26.20
N ILE A 184 -3.07 -10.25 -25.27
CA ILE A 184 -3.08 -9.94 -23.83
C ILE A 184 -2.03 -8.88 -23.52
N THR A 185 -2.42 -7.89 -22.74
CA THR A 185 -1.51 -6.90 -22.15
C THR A 185 -1.36 -7.17 -20.65
N PHE A 186 -0.20 -7.71 -20.27
CA PHE A 186 0.23 -7.71 -18.87
C PHE A 186 0.73 -6.33 -18.49
N GLY A 187 0.69 -5.99 -17.18
CA GLY A 187 1.23 -4.70 -16.78
C GLY A 187 1.56 -4.61 -15.30
N THR A 188 2.39 -3.63 -14.98
CA THR A 188 2.73 -3.29 -13.60
C THR A 188 3.00 -1.79 -13.48
N LEU A 189 2.57 -1.23 -12.34
CA LEU A 189 2.88 0.12 -11.94
C LEU A 189 3.62 0.06 -10.61
N THR A 190 4.96 0.08 -10.66
CA THR A 190 5.78 -0.14 -9.48
C THR A 190 7.11 0.62 -9.58
N ARG A 191 7.77 0.83 -8.43
CA ARG A 191 9.14 1.38 -8.43
C ARG A 191 10.10 0.41 -9.10
N ALA A 192 11.04 0.92 -9.90
CA ALA A 192 12.02 0.09 -10.59
C ALA A 192 12.87 -0.77 -9.65
N ILE A 193 13.14 -0.29 -8.43
CA ILE A 193 13.91 -1.03 -7.42
C ILE A 193 13.26 -2.37 -7.00
N ARG A 194 11.95 -2.53 -7.20
CA ARG A 194 11.24 -3.79 -6.90
C ARG A 194 11.37 -4.81 -8.04
N ILE A 195 11.78 -4.38 -9.22
CA ILE A 195 11.93 -5.23 -10.41
C ILE A 195 13.33 -5.87 -10.38
N ASN A 196 13.46 -6.94 -9.61
CA ASN A 196 14.68 -7.72 -9.48
C ASN A 196 14.78 -8.82 -10.55
N ASP A 197 15.89 -9.55 -10.60
CA ASP A 197 16.15 -10.57 -11.62
C ASP A 197 15.14 -11.72 -11.58
N ASN A 198 14.66 -12.15 -10.39
CA ASN A 198 13.65 -13.22 -10.29
C ASN A 198 12.31 -12.76 -10.87
N VAL A 199 11.93 -11.51 -10.62
CA VAL A 199 10.71 -10.90 -11.20
C VAL A 199 10.82 -10.85 -12.72
N ILE A 200 11.95 -10.39 -13.27
CA ILE A 200 12.19 -10.33 -14.73
C ILE A 200 12.15 -11.74 -15.34
N LYS A 201 12.75 -12.72 -14.68
CA LYS A 201 12.73 -14.13 -15.10
C LYS A 201 11.30 -14.65 -15.15
N ALA A 202 10.50 -14.47 -14.09
CA ALA A 202 9.12 -14.94 -14.05
C ALA A 202 8.25 -14.25 -15.11
N TRP A 203 8.36 -12.94 -15.29
CA TRP A 203 7.61 -12.21 -16.32
C TRP A 203 8.04 -12.61 -17.75
N SER A 204 9.33 -12.86 -17.94
CA SER A 204 9.83 -13.38 -19.22
C SER A 204 9.23 -14.74 -19.55
N GLU A 205 9.10 -15.62 -18.55
CA GLU A 205 8.50 -16.94 -18.74
C GLU A 205 6.99 -16.84 -19.03
N ILE A 206 6.26 -15.94 -18.35
CA ILE A 206 4.85 -15.66 -18.68
C ILE A 206 4.72 -15.21 -20.14
N LEU A 207 5.54 -14.26 -20.57
CA LEU A 207 5.52 -13.77 -21.95
C LEU A 207 5.82 -14.88 -22.98
N LYS A 208 6.71 -15.82 -22.67
CA LYS A 208 7.00 -16.96 -23.58
C LYS A 208 5.80 -17.92 -23.66
N ARG A 209 5.19 -18.27 -22.52
CA ARG A 209 4.03 -19.18 -22.48
C ARG A 209 2.77 -18.53 -23.08
N VAL A 210 2.63 -17.21 -23.00
CA VAL A 210 1.57 -16.43 -23.65
C VAL A 210 2.18 -15.69 -24.84
N SER A 211 2.41 -16.40 -25.96
CA SER A 211 3.18 -15.89 -27.10
C SER A 211 2.59 -14.60 -27.69
N ASN A 212 1.26 -14.48 -27.73
CA ASN A 212 0.57 -13.27 -28.20
C ASN A 212 0.24 -12.33 -27.03
N SER A 213 1.27 -11.77 -26.39
CA SER A 213 1.11 -10.84 -25.28
C SER A 213 2.21 -9.78 -25.24
N LYS A 214 1.92 -8.67 -24.54
CA LYS A 214 2.85 -7.59 -24.26
C LYS A 214 2.91 -7.31 -22.76
N LEU A 215 3.96 -6.62 -22.31
CA LEU A 215 4.14 -6.17 -20.94
C LEU A 215 4.34 -4.65 -20.90
N ILE A 216 3.50 -3.98 -20.14
CA ILE A 216 3.63 -2.56 -19.81
C ILE A 216 4.28 -2.43 -18.44
N ILE A 217 5.35 -1.62 -18.32
CA ILE A 217 5.98 -1.27 -17.05
C ILE A 217 5.97 0.25 -16.92
N ASN A 218 5.18 0.78 -15.98
CA ASN A 218 5.07 2.22 -15.72
C ASN A 218 5.70 2.60 -14.39
N SER A 219 6.76 3.44 -14.43
CA SER A 219 7.43 3.96 -13.25
C SER A 219 8.15 5.28 -13.58
N SER A 220 8.15 6.23 -12.64
CA SER A 220 8.90 7.48 -12.79
C SER A 220 10.40 7.27 -13.00
N ASP A 221 10.95 6.16 -12.50
CA ASP A 221 12.34 5.78 -12.71
C ASP A 221 12.68 5.59 -14.20
N PHE A 222 11.66 5.26 -15.03
CA PHE A 222 11.83 5.06 -16.47
C PHE A 222 11.65 6.31 -17.32
N ASN A 223 11.54 7.51 -16.71
CA ASN A 223 11.80 8.76 -17.42
C ASN A 223 13.25 8.81 -17.95
N HIS A 224 14.17 8.18 -17.24
CA HIS A 224 15.56 8.10 -17.64
C HIS A 224 15.79 6.99 -18.67
N TYR A 225 16.28 7.34 -19.85
CA TYR A 225 16.58 6.41 -20.94
C TYR A 225 17.52 5.27 -20.54
N LYS A 226 18.54 5.55 -19.71
CA LYS A 226 19.47 4.53 -19.21
C LYS A 226 18.78 3.42 -18.45
N ASN A 227 17.81 3.77 -17.58
CA ASN A 227 17.05 2.79 -16.79
C ASN A 227 16.18 1.91 -17.70
N ARG A 228 15.52 2.51 -18.71
CA ARG A 228 14.76 1.73 -19.70
C ARG A 228 15.64 0.74 -20.44
N ARG A 229 16.79 1.19 -20.95
CA ARG A 229 17.73 0.27 -21.65
C ARG A 229 18.21 -0.87 -20.77
N MET A 230 18.53 -0.59 -19.50
CA MET A 230 18.97 -1.61 -18.56
C MET A 230 17.90 -2.71 -18.38
N ILE A 231 16.64 -2.33 -18.15
CA ILE A 231 15.55 -3.31 -18.00
C ILE A 231 15.32 -4.08 -19.31
N ILE A 232 15.29 -3.42 -20.47
CA ILE A 232 15.14 -4.07 -21.77
C ILE A 232 16.28 -5.08 -22.00
N SER A 233 17.53 -4.75 -21.67
CA SER A 233 18.66 -5.67 -21.85
C SER A 233 18.50 -6.92 -20.97
N LYS A 234 18.01 -6.79 -19.75
CA LYS A 234 17.73 -7.93 -18.86
C LYS A 234 16.65 -8.85 -19.42
N PHE A 235 15.55 -8.31 -19.96
CA PHE A 235 14.54 -9.13 -20.66
C PHE A 235 15.10 -9.83 -21.88
N LYS A 236 16.02 -9.20 -22.62
CA LYS A 236 16.70 -9.78 -23.78
C LYS A 236 17.56 -11.00 -23.39
N GLU A 237 18.20 -10.99 -22.23
CA GLU A 237 18.94 -12.14 -21.69
C GLU A 237 18.03 -13.37 -21.54
N TYR A 238 16.75 -13.15 -21.18
CA TYR A 238 15.72 -14.18 -21.12
C TYR A 238 14.99 -14.42 -22.46
N LYS A 239 15.53 -13.91 -23.60
CA LYS A 239 15.00 -14.12 -24.96
C LYS A 239 13.60 -13.52 -25.19
N VAL A 240 13.27 -12.43 -24.50
CA VAL A 240 12.07 -11.62 -24.77
C VAL A 240 12.42 -10.53 -25.78
N ASP A 241 11.63 -10.44 -26.86
CA ASP A 241 11.79 -9.39 -27.85
C ASP A 241 11.36 -8.02 -27.28
N SER A 242 12.14 -6.99 -27.54
CA SER A 242 11.87 -5.64 -27.06
C SER A 242 10.57 -5.01 -27.58
N ASN A 243 10.06 -5.47 -28.74
CA ASN A 243 8.77 -5.04 -29.29
C ASN A 243 7.56 -5.50 -28.46
N ARG A 244 7.78 -6.42 -27.52
CA ARG A 244 6.78 -6.91 -26.56
C ARG A 244 6.79 -6.12 -25.24
N LEU A 245 7.68 -5.15 -25.10
CA LEU A 245 7.88 -4.38 -23.87
C LEU A 245 7.55 -2.91 -24.10
N GLU A 246 6.64 -2.38 -23.31
CA GLU A 246 6.28 -0.96 -23.25
C GLU A 246 6.73 -0.41 -21.89
N ILE A 247 7.93 0.21 -21.84
CA ILE A 247 8.56 0.67 -20.60
C ILE A 247 8.67 2.18 -20.61
N GLY A 248 8.04 2.84 -19.66
CA GLY A 248 8.03 4.29 -19.57
C GLY A 248 7.40 4.83 -18.30
N TYR A 249 7.00 6.09 -18.37
CA TYR A 249 6.26 6.75 -17.30
C TYR A 249 5.16 7.65 -17.86
N GLN A 250 3.98 7.46 -17.33
CA GLN A 250 2.82 8.33 -17.55
C GLN A 250 2.14 8.57 -16.21
N SER A 251 1.84 9.83 -15.94
CA SER A 251 1.07 10.27 -14.79
C SER A 251 0.05 11.34 -15.26
N PRO A 252 -1.21 11.25 -14.86
CA PRO A 252 -1.80 10.21 -14.01
C PRO A 252 -1.84 8.83 -14.70
N PRO A 253 -1.87 7.72 -13.92
CA PRO A 253 -1.66 6.37 -14.45
C PRO A 253 -2.91 5.73 -15.08
N TRP A 254 -4.06 6.37 -15.00
CA TRP A 254 -5.36 5.77 -15.32
C TRP A 254 -5.47 5.26 -16.75
N ASP A 255 -4.91 6.00 -17.72
CA ASP A 255 -4.93 5.61 -19.13
C ASP A 255 -4.01 4.41 -19.42
N ILE A 256 -2.93 4.28 -18.67
CA ILE A 256 -2.07 3.09 -18.72
C ILE A 256 -2.82 1.90 -18.12
N MET A 257 -3.46 2.04 -16.96
CA MET A 257 -4.23 0.95 -16.35
C MET A 257 -5.36 0.47 -17.24
N ARG A 258 -6.01 1.37 -17.98
CA ARG A 258 -7.04 1.01 -18.98
C ARG A 258 -6.52 0.14 -20.12
N GLN A 259 -5.23 0.13 -20.38
CA GLN A 259 -4.59 -0.67 -21.42
C GLN A 259 -4.19 -2.08 -20.96
N ILE A 260 -4.18 -2.31 -19.65
CA ILE A 260 -3.75 -3.55 -19.01
C ILE A 260 -4.95 -4.50 -18.86
N ASP A 261 -4.75 -5.75 -19.21
CA ASP A 261 -5.72 -6.84 -19.00
C ASP A 261 -5.51 -7.55 -17.67
N ILE A 262 -4.26 -7.85 -17.33
CA ILE A 262 -3.84 -8.56 -16.12
C ILE A 262 -2.64 -7.84 -15.52
N ALA A 263 -2.71 -7.48 -14.25
CA ALA A 263 -1.56 -6.90 -13.57
C ALA A 263 -0.66 -7.98 -12.96
N LEU A 264 0.64 -7.71 -12.94
CA LEU A 264 1.66 -8.58 -12.36
C LEU A 264 2.34 -7.85 -11.20
N ASP A 265 2.19 -8.40 -9.99
CA ASP A 265 2.82 -7.83 -8.80
C ASP A 265 4.28 -8.26 -8.68
N CYS A 266 5.09 -7.43 -8.03
CA CYS A 266 6.49 -7.72 -7.75
C CYS A 266 6.66 -8.58 -6.50
N PHE A 267 7.79 -9.25 -6.41
CA PHE A 267 8.20 -10.01 -5.22
C PHE A 267 9.74 -9.91 -5.03
N PRO A 268 10.29 -10.04 -3.84
CA PRO A 268 9.64 -10.31 -2.55
C PRO A 268 8.95 -9.11 -1.89
N HIS A 269 8.94 -7.94 -2.51
CA HIS A 269 8.28 -6.73 -2.04
C HIS A 269 7.12 -6.40 -2.96
N ASN A 270 5.89 -6.67 -2.50
CA ASN A 270 4.68 -6.38 -3.24
C ASN A 270 4.45 -4.87 -3.42
N SER A 271 3.64 -4.53 -4.39
CA SER A 271 3.05 -3.19 -4.49
C SER A 271 1.96 -3.01 -3.42
N GLY A 272 1.55 -1.79 -3.16
CA GLY A 272 0.46 -1.47 -2.21
C GLY A 272 -0.68 -0.77 -2.93
N THR A 273 -0.66 0.58 -2.93
CA THR A 273 -1.71 1.43 -3.51
C THR A 273 -2.09 1.04 -4.93
N THR A 274 -1.10 0.79 -5.80
CA THR A 274 -1.35 0.44 -7.20
C THR A 274 -2.09 -0.88 -7.39
N LEU A 275 -2.03 -1.83 -6.43
CA LEU A 275 -2.84 -3.05 -6.48
C LEU A 275 -4.32 -2.78 -6.22
N ASN A 276 -4.64 -1.91 -5.25
CA ASN A 276 -6.00 -1.44 -5.04
C ASN A 276 -6.54 -0.72 -6.29
N GLU A 277 -5.74 0.15 -6.88
CA GLU A 277 -6.06 0.87 -8.10
C GLU A 277 -6.32 -0.08 -9.28
N HIS A 278 -5.48 -1.10 -9.48
CA HIS A 278 -5.70 -2.14 -10.50
C HIS A 278 -7.04 -2.84 -10.32
N LEU A 279 -7.35 -3.32 -9.12
CA LEU A 279 -8.64 -3.97 -8.84
C LEU A 279 -9.82 -3.04 -9.14
N TYR A 280 -9.71 -1.79 -8.71
CA TYR A 280 -10.77 -0.80 -8.91
C TYR A 280 -10.95 -0.39 -10.38
N MET A 281 -9.86 -0.46 -11.18
CA MET A 281 -9.88 -0.28 -12.63
C MET A 281 -10.29 -1.54 -13.40
N GLY A 282 -10.67 -2.61 -12.68
CA GLY A 282 -11.11 -3.87 -13.27
C GLY A 282 -9.97 -4.77 -13.73
N ASN A 283 -8.74 -4.51 -13.32
CA ASN A 283 -7.58 -5.32 -13.68
C ASN A 283 -7.29 -6.34 -12.56
N PRO A 284 -7.58 -7.64 -12.76
CA PRO A 284 -7.12 -8.67 -11.83
C PRO A 284 -5.59 -8.67 -11.78
N PHE A 285 -5.01 -9.04 -10.65
CA PHE A 285 -3.57 -9.18 -10.54
C PHE A 285 -3.16 -10.53 -9.95
N ILE A 286 -1.97 -11.00 -10.32
CA ILE A 286 -1.34 -12.16 -9.69
C ILE A 286 -0.26 -11.67 -8.74
N THR A 287 -0.24 -12.20 -7.52
CA THR A 287 0.77 -11.91 -6.50
C THR A 287 1.44 -13.18 -6.00
N LEU A 288 2.71 -13.07 -5.61
CA LEU A 288 3.44 -14.14 -4.92
C LEU A 288 3.49 -13.83 -3.42
N SER A 289 2.82 -14.67 -2.63
CA SER A 289 2.83 -14.61 -1.18
C SER A 289 4.05 -15.37 -0.65
N ASN A 290 5.08 -14.66 -0.22
CA ASN A 290 6.30 -15.29 0.27
C ASN A 290 6.60 -14.93 1.73
N ARG A 291 7.42 -13.90 1.99
CA ARG A 291 7.80 -13.52 3.35
C ARG A 291 6.73 -12.66 4.02
N PRO A 292 6.58 -12.73 5.36
CA PRO A 292 5.69 -11.85 6.13
C PRO A 292 5.94 -10.35 5.88
N GLY A 293 4.93 -9.54 6.15
CA GLY A 293 4.94 -8.10 5.90
C GLY A 293 4.82 -7.80 4.40
N VAL A 294 5.73 -7.02 3.85
CA VAL A 294 5.66 -6.50 2.47
C VAL A 294 5.58 -7.55 1.36
N GLY A 295 5.92 -8.80 1.63
CA GLY A 295 5.78 -9.89 0.66
C GLY A 295 4.40 -10.54 0.67
N LYS A 296 3.45 -10.02 1.46
CA LYS A 296 2.09 -10.52 1.60
C LYS A 296 1.01 -9.45 1.45
N ILE A 297 1.37 -8.22 1.07
CA ILE A 297 0.42 -7.12 0.86
C ILE A 297 -0.63 -7.52 -0.19
N GLY A 298 -0.18 -8.03 -1.34
CA GLY A 298 -1.09 -8.47 -2.40
C GLY A 298 -1.96 -9.65 -1.97
N ALA A 299 -1.41 -10.58 -1.18
CA ALA A 299 -2.17 -11.72 -0.65
C ALA A 299 -3.25 -11.26 0.33
N SER A 300 -2.93 -10.36 1.27
CA SER A 300 -3.90 -9.79 2.19
C SER A 300 -5.03 -9.08 1.45
N LEU A 301 -4.70 -8.26 0.46
CA LEU A 301 -5.69 -7.56 -0.37
C LEU A 301 -6.62 -8.53 -1.12
N LEU A 302 -6.06 -9.55 -1.77
CA LEU A 302 -6.85 -10.55 -2.51
C LEU A 302 -7.72 -11.41 -1.58
N THR A 303 -7.24 -11.73 -0.39
CA THR A 303 -8.02 -12.44 0.63
C THR A 303 -9.22 -11.59 1.06
N ALA A 304 -9.00 -10.30 1.31
CA ALA A 304 -10.06 -9.39 1.74
C ALA A 304 -11.18 -9.20 0.70
N ILE A 305 -10.87 -9.31 -0.61
CA ILE A 305 -11.87 -9.24 -1.68
C ILE A 305 -12.40 -10.61 -2.15
N GLY A 306 -11.99 -11.71 -1.50
CA GLY A 306 -12.41 -13.06 -1.84
C GLY A 306 -11.82 -13.63 -3.13
N ARG A 307 -10.62 -13.17 -3.55
CA ARG A 307 -9.93 -13.59 -4.79
C ARG A 307 -8.63 -14.37 -4.52
N GLY A 308 -8.66 -15.27 -3.55
CA GLY A 308 -7.52 -16.09 -3.17
C GLY A 308 -6.92 -16.95 -4.28
N GLU A 309 -7.69 -17.25 -5.34
CA GLU A 309 -7.22 -18.01 -6.49
C GLU A 309 -6.09 -17.32 -7.27
N TRP A 310 -5.88 -16.01 -7.06
CA TRP A 310 -4.81 -15.24 -7.71
C TRP A 310 -3.56 -15.12 -6.83
N ILE A 311 -3.55 -15.71 -5.64
CA ILE A 311 -2.40 -15.77 -4.75
C ILE A 311 -1.59 -17.00 -5.06
N ALA A 312 -0.31 -16.83 -5.41
CA ALA A 312 0.65 -17.90 -5.60
C ALA A 312 1.56 -18.06 -4.37
N VAL A 313 2.05 -19.28 -4.14
CA VAL A 313 3.00 -19.60 -3.06
C VAL A 313 4.38 -20.00 -3.59
N SER A 314 4.53 -20.12 -4.91
CA SER A 314 5.80 -20.36 -5.59
C SER A 314 5.88 -19.56 -6.90
N GLU A 315 7.11 -19.34 -7.42
CA GLU A 315 7.32 -18.65 -8.69
C GLU A 315 6.65 -19.41 -9.86
N GLU A 316 6.70 -20.73 -9.87
CA GLU A 316 6.03 -21.52 -10.91
C GLU A 316 4.51 -21.39 -10.85
N GLU A 317 3.94 -21.41 -9.64
CA GLU A 317 2.50 -21.18 -9.48
C GLU A 317 2.10 -19.76 -9.89
N TYR A 318 2.93 -18.75 -9.60
CA TYR A 318 2.72 -17.36 -10.04
C TYR A 318 2.65 -17.28 -11.56
N ILE A 319 3.61 -17.91 -12.26
CA ILE A 319 3.65 -17.99 -13.71
C ILE A 319 2.40 -18.70 -14.23
N GLN A 320 2.09 -19.88 -13.66
CA GLN A 320 0.96 -20.69 -14.14
C GLN A 320 -0.39 -20.00 -13.95
N LYS A 321 -0.60 -19.31 -12.82
CA LYS A 321 -1.84 -18.52 -12.57
C LYS A 321 -1.99 -17.38 -13.59
N ALA A 322 -0.90 -16.67 -13.91
CA ALA A 322 -0.92 -15.62 -14.93
C ALA A 322 -1.26 -16.18 -16.34
N VAL A 323 -0.67 -17.31 -16.71
CA VAL A 323 -0.94 -17.99 -17.99
C VAL A 323 -2.39 -18.47 -18.03
N ASN A 324 -2.88 -19.12 -16.97
CA ASN A 324 -4.26 -19.62 -16.90
C ASN A 324 -5.28 -18.48 -16.99
N LEU A 325 -5.03 -17.35 -16.31
CA LEU A 325 -5.92 -16.21 -16.38
C LEU A 325 -5.94 -15.58 -17.79
N ALA A 326 -4.81 -15.60 -18.49
CA ALA A 326 -4.69 -15.10 -19.86
C ALA A 326 -5.32 -16.02 -20.92
N SER A 327 -5.53 -17.32 -20.62
CA SER A 327 -6.01 -18.30 -21.59
C SER A 327 -7.52 -18.23 -21.88
N ASP A 328 -8.32 -17.63 -20.98
CA ASP A 328 -9.77 -17.51 -21.14
C ASP A 328 -10.20 -16.03 -21.18
N ILE A 329 -10.23 -15.48 -22.38
CA ILE A 329 -10.59 -14.06 -22.61
C ILE A 329 -12.03 -13.76 -22.17
N ASN A 330 -12.96 -14.69 -22.29
CA ASN A 330 -14.37 -14.49 -21.90
C ASN A 330 -14.52 -14.42 -20.38
N LYS A 331 -13.85 -15.30 -19.66
CA LYS A 331 -13.76 -15.28 -18.21
C LYS A 331 -13.08 -13.99 -17.74
N LEU A 332 -11.97 -13.60 -18.35
CA LEU A 332 -11.23 -12.37 -18.01
C LEU A 332 -12.11 -11.12 -18.26
N ALA A 333 -12.87 -11.07 -19.34
CA ALA A 333 -13.81 -9.99 -19.64
C ALA A 333 -14.94 -9.92 -18.59
N THR A 334 -15.40 -11.07 -18.10
CA THR A 334 -16.42 -11.13 -17.03
C THR A 334 -15.85 -10.61 -15.71
N ILE A 335 -14.66 -11.06 -15.33
CA ILE A 335 -13.93 -10.58 -14.15
C ILE A 335 -13.79 -9.05 -14.22
N ARG A 336 -13.28 -8.52 -15.33
CA ARG A 336 -13.10 -7.06 -15.48
C ARG A 336 -14.37 -6.27 -15.23
N ARG A 337 -15.52 -6.75 -15.71
CA ARG A 337 -16.83 -6.07 -15.52
C ARG A 337 -17.33 -6.11 -14.07
N SER A 338 -17.03 -7.18 -13.32
CA SER A 338 -17.54 -7.37 -11.95
C SER A 338 -16.59 -6.83 -10.87
N LEU A 339 -15.29 -6.77 -11.14
CA LEU A 339 -14.24 -6.61 -10.13
C LEU A 339 -14.41 -5.34 -9.28
N ARG A 340 -14.71 -4.17 -9.90
CA ARG A 340 -14.98 -2.94 -9.15
C ARG A 340 -16.15 -3.09 -8.17
N ARG A 341 -17.22 -3.79 -8.57
CA ARG A 341 -18.36 -4.05 -7.68
C ARG A 341 -17.94 -4.96 -6.52
N GLU A 342 -17.13 -5.96 -6.78
CA GLU A 342 -16.60 -6.86 -5.75
C GLU A 342 -15.77 -6.09 -4.73
N VAL A 343 -14.88 -5.20 -5.18
CA VAL A 343 -14.11 -4.29 -4.30
C VAL A 343 -15.05 -3.44 -3.46
N ASN A 344 -16.06 -2.81 -4.07
CA ASN A 344 -17.01 -1.95 -3.35
C ASN A 344 -17.84 -2.70 -2.30
N GLN A 345 -18.01 -4.01 -2.45
CA GLN A 345 -18.72 -4.86 -1.50
C GLN A 345 -17.81 -5.54 -0.48
N SER A 346 -16.51 -5.32 -0.58
CA SER A 346 -15.52 -5.95 0.29
C SER A 346 -15.27 -5.15 1.57
N PRO A 347 -14.69 -5.76 2.60
CA PRO A 347 -14.34 -5.10 3.85
C PRO A 347 -13.41 -3.90 3.69
N ILE A 348 -12.64 -3.82 2.60
CA ILE A 348 -11.71 -2.71 2.31
C ILE A 348 -12.47 -1.38 2.15
N MET A 349 -13.73 -1.44 1.74
CA MET A 349 -14.60 -0.28 1.55
C MET A 349 -15.56 -0.03 2.71
N ASP A 350 -15.53 -0.87 3.75
CA ASP A 350 -16.29 -0.65 4.99
C ASP A 350 -15.53 0.27 5.95
N HIS A 351 -15.45 1.54 5.58
CA HIS A 351 -14.66 2.53 6.31
C HIS A 351 -15.11 2.66 7.76
N LYS A 352 -16.42 2.79 7.98
CA LYS A 352 -17.00 2.96 9.33
C LYS A 352 -16.78 1.72 10.21
N GLY A 353 -17.08 0.53 9.69
CA GLY A 353 -16.93 -0.71 10.44
C GLY A 353 -15.47 -1.03 10.76
N PHE A 354 -14.54 -0.65 9.88
CA PHE A 354 -13.10 -0.80 10.14
C PHE A 354 -12.64 0.15 11.27
N VAL A 355 -13.02 1.44 11.20
CA VAL A 355 -12.59 2.42 12.22
C VAL A 355 -13.14 2.08 13.59
N GLN A 356 -14.40 1.61 13.69
CA GLN A 356 -14.97 1.12 14.95
C GLN A 356 -14.20 -0.05 15.57
N LYS A 357 -13.53 -0.86 14.76
CA LYS A 357 -12.70 -1.98 15.25
C LYS A 357 -11.26 -1.56 15.54
N LEU A 358 -10.79 -0.48 14.91
CA LEU A 358 -9.49 0.11 15.18
C LEU A 358 -9.48 0.84 16.53
N GLU A 359 -10.56 1.48 16.90
CA GLU A 359 -10.81 2.17 18.17
C GLU A 359 -11.05 1.18 19.33
#